data_fecf72f1d5bc0fe3b51a65098a6418e0
#
_entry.id   fecf72f1d5bc0fe3b51a65098a6418e0
#
_cell.length_a   1.000
_cell.length_b   1.000
_cell.length_c   1.000
_cell.angle_alpha   90.00
_cell.angle_beta   90.00
_cell.angle_gamma   90.00
#
_symmetry.space_group_name_H-M   'P 1'
#
loop_
_entity.id
_entity.type
_entity.pdbx_description
1 polymer ?
#
loop_
_entity_poly.entity_id
_entity_poly.type
_entity_poly.pdbx_seq_one_letter_code
_entity_poly.pdbx_strand_id
1 'polypeptide(L)'
;MLYIVTRCIVIVYNVIRYIVILCNVIRYKVIVYNVIRYNVVLYNDSRCIVIVYNVIRYIVKLCNVIRYNVVLYNVVRYNVILYNVTRCIVILYKFIRYTETLYNVIRYNEILYNVIRYNEILYNVIRYSVMVNSVIRYSVMQ
;
A
#
# COMPACT_ATOMS: atom_id res chain seq x y z
N MET A 1 23.55 -4.60 -16.44
CA MET A 1 22.48 -4.76 -17.44
C MET A 1 21.16 -4.35 -16.78
N LEU A 2 20.59 -3.22 -17.18
CA LEU A 2 19.34 -2.72 -16.60
C LEU A 2 18.18 -3.39 -17.32
N TYR A 3 17.50 -4.31 -16.65
CA TYR A 3 16.25 -4.86 -17.18
C TYR A 3 15.11 -3.89 -16.86
N ILE A 4 14.61 -3.21 -17.86
CA ILE A 4 13.37 -2.41 -17.75
C ILE A 4 12.20 -3.34 -18.07
N VAL A 5 11.42 -3.69 -17.06
CA VAL A 5 10.18 -4.45 -17.26
C VAL A 5 9.05 -3.47 -17.56
N THR A 6 8.49 -3.52 -18.75
CA THR A 6 7.43 -2.58 -19.16
C THR A 6 6.09 -2.88 -18.49
N ARG A 7 5.75 -4.15 -18.28
CA ARG A 7 4.52 -4.57 -17.60
C ARG A 7 4.75 -5.86 -16.81
N CYS A 8 4.29 -5.88 -15.58
CA CYS A 8 4.25 -7.08 -14.75
C CYS A 8 2.82 -7.24 -14.19
N ILE A 9 2.20 -8.38 -14.45
CA ILE A 9 0.90 -8.75 -13.88
C ILE A 9 1.08 -10.04 -13.10
N VAL A 10 0.72 -10.01 -11.82
CA VAL A 10 0.87 -11.16 -10.91
C VAL A 10 -0.47 -11.43 -10.25
N ILE A 11 -0.90 -12.67 -10.26
CA ILE A 11 -2.09 -13.13 -9.55
C ILE A 11 -1.67 -14.25 -8.60
N VAL A 12 -1.98 -14.12 -7.31
CA VAL A 12 -1.54 -15.04 -6.26
C VAL A 12 -2.75 -15.54 -5.47
N TYR A 13 -2.87 -16.86 -5.33
CA TYR A 13 -3.94 -17.50 -4.57
C TYR A 13 -3.39 -18.47 -3.52
N ASN A 14 -3.95 -18.45 -2.31
CA ASN A 14 -3.71 -19.47 -1.28
C ASN A 14 -2.24 -19.73 -0.97
N VAL A 15 -1.46 -18.69 -0.75
CA VAL A 15 -0.02 -18.79 -0.48
C VAL A 15 0.28 -18.39 0.96
N ILE A 16 1.14 -19.15 1.63
CA ILE A 16 1.53 -18.85 3.01
C ILE A 16 2.42 -17.59 3.07
N ARG A 17 3.41 -17.51 2.20
CA ARG A 17 4.32 -16.35 2.11
C ARG A 17 4.57 -15.99 0.66
N TYR A 18 4.43 -14.71 0.35
CA TYR A 18 4.74 -14.17 -0.95
C TYR A 18 5.55 -12.87 -0.80
N ILE A 19 6.68 -12.80 -1.47
CA ILE A 19 7.57 -11.63 -1.43
C ILE A 19 7.82 -11.18 -2.87
N VAL A 20 7.61 -9.89 -3.11
CA VAL A 20 7.89 -9.26 -4.41
C VAL A 20 8.88 -8.12 -4.18
N ILE A 21 9.96 -8.13 -4.94
CA ILE A 21 10.91 -7.02 -5.01
C ILE A 21 11.07 -6.67 -6.48
N LEU A 22 10.67 -5.47 -6.87
CA LEU A 22 10.76 -4.99 -8.25
C LEU A 22 11.46 -3.63 -8.30
N CYS A 23 12.27 -3.46 -9.33
CA CYS A 23 12.98 -2.23 -9.63
C CYS A 23 12.76 -1.83 -11.09
N ASN A 24 12.52 -0.54 -11.34
CA ASN A 24 12.39 0.01 -12.70
C ASN A 24 11.27 -0.61 -13.54
N VAL A 25 10.08 -0.79 -12.96
CA VAL A 25 8.90 -1.30 -13.67
C VAL A 25 8.00 -0.14 -14.10
N ILE A 26 7.59 -0.11 -15.36
CA ILE A 26 6.69 0.94 -15.83
C ILE A 26 5.26 0.71 -15.31
N ARG A 27 4.78 -0.53 -15.34
CA ARG A 27 3.45 -0.89 -14.83
C ARG A 27 3.49 -2.19 -14.06
N TYR A 28 3.11 -2.15 -12.80
CA TYR A 28 2.93 -3.31 -11.95
C TYR A 28 1.47 -3.44 -11.53
N LYS A 29 0.88 -4.59 -11.77
CA LYS A 29 -0.46 -4.93 -11.31
C LYS A 29 -0.42 -6.26 -10.58
N VAL A 30 -0.95 -6.31 -9.36
CA VAL A 30 -1.04 -7.54 -8.58
C VAL A 30 -2.42 -7.70 -7.97
N ILE A 31 -2.91 -8.93 -7.99
CA ILE A 31 -4.13 -9.35 -7.31
C ILE A 31 -3.77 -10.53 -6.40
N VAL A 32 -4.10 -10.41 -5.12
CA VAL A 32 -3.71 -11.40 -4.10
C VAL A 32 -4.96 -11.85 -3.35
N TYR A 33 -5.12 -13.17 -3.22
CA TYR A 33 -6.22 -13.78 -2.47
C TYR A 33 -5.69 -14.77 -1.44
N ASN A 34 -6.21 -14.70 -0.21
CA ASN A 34 -5.95 -15.68 0.86
C ASN A 34 -4.46 -15.93 1.12
N VAL A 35 -3.72 -14.90 1.46
CA VAL A 35 -2.28 -15.00 1.75
C VAL A 35 -2.02 -14.67 3.21
N ILE A 36 -1.21 -15.50 3.88
CA ILE A 36 -0.87 -15.24 5.27
C ILE A 36 0.09 -14.06 5.39
N ARG A 37 1.14 -14.02 4.59
CA ARG A 37 2.13 -12.92 4.58
C ARG A 37 2.42 -12.48 3.15
N TYR A 38 2.20 -11.21 2.87
CA TYR A 38 2.51 -10.60 1.59
C TYR A 38 3.41 -9.37 1.81
N ASN A 39 4.59 -9.39 1.23
CA ASN A 39 5.56 -8.30 1.30
C ASN A 39 5.86 -7.79 -0.11
N VAL A 40 5.76 -6.48 -0.30
CA VAL A 40 6.08 -5.81 -1.57
C VAL A 40 7.10 -4.72 -1.33
N VAL A 41 8.14 -4.73 -2.13
CA VAL A 41 9.14 -3.66 -2.19
C VAL A 41 9.29 -3.22 -3.64
N LEU A 42 9.00 -1.94 -3.93
CA LEU A 42 9.07 -1.38 -5.27
C LEU A 42 9.98 -0.14 -5.28
N TYR A 43 10.87 -0.10 -6.27
CA TYR A 43 11.77 1.02 -6.49
C TYR A 43 11.67 1.56 -7.91
N ASN A 44 11.53 2.89 -8.05
CA ASN A 44 11.53 3.59 -9.33
C ASN A 44 10.43 3.10 -10.29
N ASP A 45 9.21 2.91 -9.79
CA ASP A 45 8.10 2.44 -10.59
C ASP A 45 7.19 3.59 -11.04
N SER A 46 6.67 3.51 -12.27
CA SER A 46 5.76 4.55 -12.75
C SER A 46 4.33 4.34 -12.26
N ARG A 47 3.81 3.12 -12.31
CA ARG A 47 2.44 2.79 -11.86
C ARG A 47 2.37 1.45 -11.16
N CYS A 48 1.83 1.46 -9.96
CA CYS A 48 1.55 0.25 -9.21
C CYS A 48 0.06 0.20 -8.85
N ILE A 49 -0.60 -0.92 -9.15
CA ILE A 49 -1.98 -1.21 -8.75
C ILE A 49 -1.99 -2.53 -7.98
N VAL A 50 -2.48 -2.49 -6.77
CA VAL A 50 -2.53 -3.65 -5.88
C VAL A 50 -3.96 -3.86 -5.39
N ILE A 51 -4.47 -5.05 -5.53
CA ILE A 51 -5.76 -5.48 -4.99
C ILE A 51 -5.54 -6.71 -4.11
N VAL A 52 -5.92 -6.64 -2.85
CA VAL A 52 -5.64 -7.71 -1.88
C VAL A 52 -6.90 -8.09 -1.13
N TYR A 53 -7.16 -9.39 -1.06
CA TYR A 53 -8.28 -9.97 -0.33
C TYR A 53 -7.81 -10.98 0.71
N ASN A 54 -8.30 -10.88 1.93
CA ASN A 54 -8.07 -11.85 3.01
C ASN A 54 -6.59 -12.12 3.30
N VAL A 55 -5.87 -11.10 3.76
CA VAL A 55 -4.45 -11.23 4.11
C VAL A 55 -4.23 -10.96 5.59
N ILE A 56 -3.46 -11.81 6.26
CA ILE A 56 -3.16 -11.60 7.67
C ILE A 56 -2.13 -10.50 7.87
N ARG A 57 -1.04 -10.51 7.09
CA ARG A 57 -0.01 -9.46 7.14
C ARG A 57 0.34 -8.98 5.74
N TYR A 58 0.21 -7.69 5.53
CA TYR A 58 0.63 -7.04 4.30
C TYR A 58 1.62 -5.91 4.63
N ILE A 59 2.81 -5.96 4.04
CA ILE A 59 3.84 -4.95 4.21
C ILE A 59 4.22 -4.40 2.84
N VAL A 60 4.18 -3.07 2.70
CA VAL A 60 4.55 -2.37 1.46
C VAL A 60 5.64 -1.35 1.76
N LYS A 61 6.68 -1.36 0.93
CA LYS A 61 7.69 -0.32 0.88
C LYS A 61 7.82 0.20 -0.54
N LEU A 62 7.54 1.47 -0.74
CA LEU A 62 7.64 2.12 -2.04
C LEU A 62 8.64 3.26 -1.98
N CYS A 63 9.54 3.29 -2.97
CA CYS A 63 10.50 4.37 -3.13
C CYS A 63 10.47 4.88 -4.58
N ASN A 64 10.31 6.20 -4.75
CA ASN A 64 10.28 6.86 -6.06
C ASN A 64 9.19 6.30 -6.99
N VAL A 65 7.93 6.28 -6.52
CA VAL A 65 6.79 5.79 -7.29
C VAL A 65 5.91 6.95 -7.72
N ILE A 66 5.57 7.02 -9.01
CA ILE A 66 4.73 8.10 -9.51
C ILE A 66 3.27 7.90 -9.09
N ARG A 67 2.71 6.70 -9.27
CA ARG A 67 1.32 6.39 -8.91
C ARG A 67 1.21 5.04 -8.19
N TYR A 68 0.65 5.06 -7.01
CA TYR A 68 0.31 3.87 -6.25
C TYR A 68 -1.18 3.88 -5.91
N ASN A 69 -1.89 2.87 -6.38
CA ASN A 69 -3.29 2.66 -6.07
C ASN A 69 -3.44 1.29 -5.40
N VAL A 70 -4.06 1.26 -4.23
CA VAL A 70 -4.28 0.01 -3.50
C VAL A 70 -5.70 -0.09 -3.01
N VAL A 71 -6.28 -1.27 -3.14
CA VAL A 71 -7.57 -1.65 -2.58
C VAL A 71 -7.39 -2.92 -1.75
N LEU A 72 -7.72 -2.86 -0.48
CA LEU A 72 -7.53 -3.96 0.45
C LEU A 72 -8.84 -4.32 1.15
N TYR A 73 -9.13 -5.62 1.20
CA TYR A 73 -10.29 -6.19 1.87
C TYR A 73 -9.88 -7.21 2.92
N ASN A 74 -10.40 -7.09 4.13
CA ASN A 74 -10.20 -8.05 5.22
C ASN A 74 -8.71 -8.32 5.52
N VAL A 75 -7.96 -7.30 5.88
CA VAL A 75 -6.55 -7.43 6.24
C VAL A 75 -6.38 -7.20 7.74
N VAL A 76 -5.73 -8.12 8.44
CA VAL A 76 -5.52 -8.01 9.88
C VAL A 76 -4.46 -6.97 10.22
N ARG A 77 -3.31 -6.98 9.52
CA ARG A 77 -2.24 -6.00 9.72
C ARG A 77 -1.74 -5.48 8.38
N TYR A 78 -1.76 -4.17 8.23
CA TYR A 78 -1.21 -3.49 7.06
C TYR A 78 -0.20 -2.44 7.51
N ASN A 79 1.03 -2.56 7.02
CA ASN A 79 2.10 -1.60 7.24
C ASN A 79 2.57 -1.04 5.89
N VAL A 80 2.57 0.29 5.79
CA VAL A 80 2.98 0.99 4.56
C VAL A 80 4.07 1.98 4.88
N ILE A 81 5.11 1.99 4.06
CA ILE A 81 6.13 3.02 4.06
C ILE A 81 6.28 3.56 2.65
N LEU A 82 6.01 4.85 2.45
CA LEU A 82 6.10 5.52 1.16
C LEU A 82 7.17 6.61 1.20
N TYR A 83 8.12 6.55 0.27
CA TYR A 83 9.14 7.57 0.05
C TYR A 83 9.05 8.15 -1.35
N ASN A 84 8.97 9.46 -1.48
CA ASN A 84 8.95 10.18 -2.76
C ASN A 84 7.85 9.65 -3.71
N VAL A 85 6.60 9.67 -3.25
CA VAL A 85 5.46 9.23 -4.05
C VAL A 85 4.67 10.43 -4.54
N THR A 86 4.43 10.50 -5.84
CA THR A 86 3.67 11.64 -6.41
C THR A 86 2.18 11.54 -6.13
N ARG A 87 1.57 10.38 -6.35
CA ARG A 87 0.14 10.15 -6.08
C ARG A 87 -0.09 8.78 -5.44
N CYS A 88 -0.82 8.78 -4.35
CA CYS A 88 -1.25 7.56 -3.69
C CYS A 88 -2.76 7.60 -3.46
N ILE A 89 -3.44 6.52 -3.78
CA ILE A 89 -4.86 6.30 -3.44
C ILE A 89 -4.96 4.97 -2.71
N VAL A 90 -5.49 5.01 -1.50
CA VAL A 90 -5.64 3.85 -0.62
C VAL A 90 -7.11 3.68 -0.26
N ILE A 91 -7.66 2.51 -0.46
CA ILE A 91 -9.03 2.16 -0.06
C ILE A 91 -8.96 0.91 0.81
N LEU A 92 -9.39 1.01 2.06
CA LEU A 92 -9.29 -0.04 3.05
C LEU A 92 -10.66 -0.45 3.59
N TYR A 93 -10.97 -1.75 3.53
CA TYR A 93 -12.20 -2.31 4.08
C TYR A 93 -11.89 -3.37 5.13
N LYS A 94 -12.36 -3.18 6.35
CA LYS A 94 -12.22 -4.11 7.49
C LYS A 94 -10.77 -4.42 7.88
N PHE A 95 -10.19 -3.57 8.69
CA PHE A 95 -8.83 -3.70 9.22
C PHE A 95 -8.81 -3.77 10.73
N ILE A 96 -7.86 -4.53 11.29
CA ILE A 96 -7.60 -4.53 12.71
C ILE A 96 -6.51 -3.53 13.06
N ARG A 97 -5.38 -3.56 12.34
CA ARG A 97 -4.26 -2.63 12.54
C ARG A 97 -3.74 -2.11 11.22
N TYR A 98 -3.68 -0.79 11.12
CA TYR A 98 -3.07 -0.10 10.00
C TYR A 98 -2.02 0.87 10.51
N THR A 99 -0.82 0.76 9.99
CA THR A 99 0.28 1.68 10.29
C THR A 99 0.84 2.23 8.99
N GLU A 100 0.97 3.55 8.92
CA GLU A 100 1.43 4.25 7.74
C GLU A 100 2.55 5.23 8.09
N THR A 101 3.55 5.30 7.21
CA THR A 101 4.60 6.31 7.27
C THR A 101 4.81 6.90 5.88
N LEU A 102 4.59 8.22 5.75
CA LEU A 102 4.69 8.95 4.49
C LEU A 102 5.85 9.95 4.54
N TYR A 103 6.75 9.86 3.56
CA TYR A 103 7.84 10.82 3.37
C TYR A 103 7.78 11.42 1.97
N ASN A 104 7.72 12.74 1.86
CA ASN A 104 7.71 13.45 0.59
C ASN A 104 6.62 12.97 -0.37
N VAL A 105 5.37 12.99 0.06
CA VAL A 105 4.22 12.59 -0.76
C VAL A 105 3.49 13.83 -1.25
N ILE A 106 3.27 13.95 -2.55
CA ILE A 106 2.62 15.14 -3.11
C ILE A 106 1.10 15.06 -2.94
N ARG A 107 0.47 13.93 -3.28
CA ARG A 107 -0.97 13.73 -3.14
C ARG A 107 -1.25 12.37 -2.51
N TYR A 108 -1.95 12.38 -1.41
CA TYR A 108 -2.38 11.19 -0.71
C TYR A 108 -3.88 11.28 -0.42
N ASN A 109 -4.63 10.32 -0.95
CA ASN A 109 -6.06 10.18 -0.70
C ASN A 109 -6.34 8.81 -0.11
N GLU A 110 -7.06 8.78 0.98
CA GLU A 110 -7.39 7.56 1.68
C GLU A 110 -8.88 7.47 2.02
N ILE A 111 -9.44 6.27 1.89
CA ILE A 111 -10.80 5.95 2.31
C ILE A 111 -10.75 4.73 3.23
N LEU A 112 -11.19 4.91 4.47
CA LEU A 112 -11.15 3.89 5.51
C LEU A 112 -12.56 3.46 5.92
N TYR A 113 -12.81 2.15 5.87
CA TYR A 113 -14.05 1.54 6.36
C TYR A 113 -13.75 0.50 7.42
N ASN A 114 -14.34 0.65 8.61
CA ASN A 114 -14.24 -0.33 9.71
C ASN A 114 -12.79 -0.66 10.12
N VAL A 115 -12.05 0.34 10.55
CA VAL A 115 -10.67 0.19 11.03
C VAL A 115 -10.65 0.26 12.55
N ILE A 116 -10.02 -0.70 13.22
CA ILE A 116 -9.95 -0.73 14.67
C ILE A 116 -8.82 0.17 15.18
N ARG A 117 -7.63 0.05 14.63
CA ARG A 117 -6.47 0.88 14.99
C ARG A 117 -5.78 1.43 13.76
N TYR A 118 -5.61 2.75 13.74
CA TYR A 118 -4.91 3.45 12.69
C TYR A 118 -3.84 4.36 13.29
N ASN A 119 -2.60 4.18 12.88
CA ASN A 119 -1.46 5.02 13.25
C ASN A 119 -0.81 5.56 11.99
N GLU A 120 -0.52 6.86 12.02
CA GLU A 120 0.02 7.56 10.87
C GLU A 120 1.17 8.48 11.28
N ILE A 121 2.23 8.50 10.45
CA ILE A 121 3.37 9.42 10.57
C ILE A 121 3.55 10.11 9.22
N LEU A 122 3.46 11.46 9.22
CA LEU A 122 3.52 12.29 8.03
C LEU A 122 4.75 13.20 8.05
N TYR A 123 5.55 13.14 6.97
CA TYR A 123 6.65 14.07 6.74
C TYR A 123 6.57 14.65 5.32
N ASN A 124 6.47 15.97 5.20
CA ASN A 124 6.43 16.68 3.92
C ASN A 124 5.34 16.15 2.96
N VAL A 125 4.09 16.08 3.44
CA VAL A 125 2.93 15.72 2.62
C VAL A 125 2.21 16.99 2.21
N ILE A 126 2.09 17.23 0.88
CA ILE A 126 1.54 18.50 0.37
C ILE A 126 0.02 18.49 0.36
N ARG A 127 -0.60 17.40 -0.14
CA ARG A 127 -2.05 17.25 -0.16
C ARG A 127 -2.44 15.90 0.45
N TYR A 128 -3.10 15.99 1.57
CA TYR A 128 -3.56 14.83 2.31
C TYR A 128 -5.08 14.92 2.49
N SER A 129 -5.79 13.86 2.15
CA SER A 129 -7.23 13.74 2.34
C SER A 129 -7.58 12.35 2.82
N VAL A 130 -8.25 12.27 3.97
CA VAL A 130 -8.74 11.01 4.56
C VAL A 130 -10.23 11.09 4.74
N MET A 131 -10.93 10.10 4.24
CA MET A 131 -12.34 9.86 4.52
C MET A 131 -12.48 8.63 5.41
N VAL A 132 -13.05 8.80 6.59
CA VAL A 132 -13.18 7.75 7.58
C VAL A 132 -14.64 7.47 7.84
N ASN A 133 -15.09 6.22 7.67
CA ASN A 133 -16.45 5.84 7.99
C ASN A 133 -16.59 5.28 9.42
N SER A 134 -15.62 4.48 9.88
CA SER A 134 -15.62 3.96 11.25
C SER A 134 -14.20 3.62 11.70
N VAL A 135 -13.70 4.31 12.73
CA VAL A 135 -12.40 4.02 13.36
C VAL A 135 -12.55 4.08 14.87
N ILE A 136 -12.04 3.08 15.57
CA ILE A 136 -12.11 3.03 17.03
C ILE A 136 -10.94 3.78 17.68
N ARG A 137 -9.73 3.66 17.12
CA ARG A 137 -8.53 4.37 17.60
C ARG A 137 -7.74 4.95 16.45
N TYR A 138 -7.48 6.25 16.51
CA TYR A 138 -6.73 7.00 15.52
C TYR A 138 -5.61 7.80 16.20
N SER A 139 -4.39 7.73 15.62
CA SER A 139 -3.23 8.50 16.10
C SER A 139 -2.44 9.03 14.90
N VAL A 140 -2.15 10.33 14.89
CA VAL A 140 -1.33 11.01 13.87
C VAL A 140 -0.14 11.65 14.52
N MET A 141 1.02 11.49 13.91
CA MET A 141 2.25 12.22 14.20
C MET A 141 2.68 13.02 12.96
N GLN A 142 2.93 14.32 13.13
CA GLN A 142 3.41 15.21 12.08
C GLN A 142 4.81 15.70 12.41
#